data_df93d95e88ca0913a827bb2885b29246
#
_entry.id   df93d95e88ca0913a827bb2885b29246
#
_cell.length_a   1.000
_cell.length_b   1.000
_cell.length_c   1.000
_cell.angle_alpha   90.00
_cell.angle_beta   90.00
_cell.angle_gamma   90.00
#
_symmetry.space_group_name_H-M   'P 1'
#
loop_
_entity.id
_entity.type
_entity.pdbx_description
1 polymer ?
#
loop_
_entity_poly.entity_id
_entity_poly.type
_entity_poly.pdbx_seq_one_letter_code
_entity_poly.pdbx_strand_id
1 'polypeptide(L)'
;FTPIHCSDLTDIIYHVISKNIYSKIIECVGPETMTFKELLQKLLMLMGKKTFLLPLPLPIAEFTAKFFEVLPNPLLTRDQLRLLKYDNIASGKYKTNNLVKIKALILFLDLC
;
A
#
# COMPACT_ATOMS: atom_id res chain seq x y z
N PHE A 1 -5.71 3.00 -1.62
CA PHE A 1 -4.46 2.25 -1.82
C PHE A 1 -4.47 1.54 -3.17
N THR A 2 -3.32 1.49 -3.82
CA THR A 2 -3.08 0.73 -5.05
C THR A 2 -1.88 -0.20 -4.84
N PRO A 3 -2.04 -1.28 -4.05
CA PRO A 3 -0.93 -2.18 -3.74
C PRO A 3 -0.39 -2.82 -5.01
N ILE A 4 0.94 -2.84 -5.14
CA ILE A 4 1.65 -3.48 -6.25
C ILE A 4 2.43 -4.68 -5.70
N HIS A 5 2.47 -5.76 -6.47
CA HIS A 5 3.26 -6.93 -6.10
C HIS A 5 4.76 -6.67 -6.31
N CYS A 6 5.60 -7.26 -5.45
CA CYS A 6 7.04 -7.03 -5.51
C CYS A 6 7.68 -7.50 -6.83
N SER A 7 7.19 -8.58 -7.45
CA SER A 7 7.68 -9.03 -8.76
C SER A 7 7.39 -8.00 -9.84
N ASP A 8 6.17 -7.46 -9.91
CA ASP A 8 5.82 -6.41 -10.87
C ASP A 8 6.70 -5.16 -10.68
N LEU A 9 6.96 -4.79 -9.43
CA LEU A 9 7.84 -3.68 -9.12
C LEU A 9 9.28 -3.95 -9.59
N THR A 10 9.78 -5.17 -9.39
CA THR A 10 11.11 -5.59 -9.85
C THR A 10 11.22 -5.52 -11.36
N ASP A 11 10.20 -5.98 -12.09
CA ASP A 11 10.16 -5.91 -13.55
C ASP A 11 10.16 -4.47 -14.05
N ILE A 12 9.44 -3.57 -13.39
CA ILE A 12 9.45 -2.14 -13.71
C ILE A 12 10.87 -1.57 -13.52
N ILE A 13 11.52 -1.85 -12.39
CA ILE A 13 12.89 -1.38 -12.11
C ILE A 13 13.86 -1.92 -13.16
N TYR A 14 13.81 -3.20 -13.47
CA TYR A 14 14.64 -3.82 -14.50
C TYR A 14 14.47 -3.15 -15.86
N HIS A 15 13.24 -2.88 -16.28
CA HIS A 15 12.95 -2.20 -17.54
C HIS A 15 13.44 -0.75 -17.58
N VAL A 16 13.31 -0.03 -16.47
CA VAL A 16 13.81 1.35 -16.35
C VAL A 16 15.32 1.39 -16.56
N ILE A 17 16.04 0.46 -15.91
CA ILE A 17 17.50 0.35 -16.05
C ILE A 17 17.89 -0.09 -17.47
N SER A 18 17.27 -1.15 -17.99
CA SER A 18 17.59 -1.72 -19.29
C SER A 18 17.34 -0.77 -20.45
N LYS A 19 16.33 0.10 -20.33
CA LYS A 19 15.99 1.10 -21.36
C LYS A 19 16.64 2.46 -21.13
N ASN A 20 17.54 2.58 -20.16
CA ASN A 20 18.23 3.82 -19.82
C ASN A 20 17.26 5.00 -19.61
N ILE A 21 16.18 4.78 -18.87
CA ILE A 21 15.20 5.83 -18.56
C ILE A 21 15.70 6.61 -17.36
N TYR A 22 16.29 7.78 -17.59
CA TYR A 22 16.84 8.64 -16.55
C TYR A 22 15.98 9.88 -16.30
N SER A 23 16.15 10.49 -15.13
CA SER A 23 15.57 11.78 -14.76
C SER A 23 14.04 11.84 -14.87
N LYS A 24 13.37 10.73 -14.59
CA LYS A 24 11.90 10.65 -14.57
C LYS A 24 11.40 10.07 -13.26
N ILE A 25 10.28 10.58 -12.81
CA ILE A 25 9.52 10.01 -11.69
C ILE A 25 8.43 9.13 -12.30
N ILE A 26 8.35 7.90 -11.83
CA ILE A 26 7.35 6.92 -12.26
C ILE A 26 6.60 6.46 -11.02
N GLU A 27 5.28 6.63 -11.02
CA GLU A 27 4.42 6.11 -9.95
C GLU A 27 4.11 4.64 -10.23
N CYS A 28 4.63 3.76 -9.38
CA CYS A 28 4.38 2.34 -9.50
C CYS A 28 3.09 2.00 -8.77
N VAL A 29 2.07 1.60 -9.51
CA VAL A 29 0.74 1.29 -9.00
C VAL A 29 0.31 -0.12 -9.39
N GLY A 30 -0.39 -0.79 -8.49
CA GLY A 30 -0.99 -2.09 -8.73
C GLY A 30 -2.22 -2.02 -9.63
N PRO A 31 -2.78 -3.18 -10.00
CA PRO A 31 -3.90 -3.28 -10.93
C PRO A 31 -5.23 -2.83 -10.31
N GLU A 32 -5.35 -2.84 -9.00
CA GLU A 32 -6.59 -2.52 -8.28
C GLU A 32 -6.41 -1.36 -7.32
N THR A 33 -7.43 -0.50 -7.26
CA THR A 33 -7.56 0.52 -6.21
C THR A 33 -8.54 0.02 -5.17
N MET A 34 -8.14 0.03 -3.91
CA MET A 34 -8.97 -0.45 -2.81
C MET A 34 -8.83 0.43 -1.57
N THR A 35 -9.86 0.42 -0.75
CA THR A 35 -9.83 1.05 0.57
C THR A 35 -8.99 0.24 1.54
N PHE A 36 -8.53 0.88 2.62
CA PHE A 36 -7.80 0.16 3.68
C PHE A 36 -8.64 -0.96 4.32
N LYS A 37 -9.95 -0.73 4.45
CA LYS A 37 -10.88 -1.74 4.95
C LYS A 37 -10.94 -2.97 4.04
N GLU A 38 -11.06 -2.77 2.73
CA GLU A 38 -11.08 -3.85 1.74
C GLU A 38 -9.77 -4.63 1.75
N LEU A 39 -8.63 -3.93 1.84
CA LEU A 39 -7.33 -4.57 1.97
C LEU A 39 -7.25 -5.49 3.19
N LEU A 40 -7.68 -4.99 4.36
CA LEU A 40 -7.71 -5.78 5.58
C LEU A 40 -8.67 -6.96 5.50
N GLN A 41 -9.85 -6.77 4.90
CA GLN A 41 -10.82 -7.86 4.70
C GLN A 41 -10.24 -8.98 3.82
N LYS A 42 -9.60 -8.62 2.72
CA LYS A 42 -8.92 -9.57 1.84
C LYS A 42 -7.82 -10.34 2.58
N LEU A 43 -6.97 -9.64 3.36
CA LEU A 43 -5.93 -10.28 4.16
C LEU A 43 -6.50 -11.25 5.21
N LEU A 44 -7.57 -10.86 5.90
CA LEU A 44 -8.23 -11.73 6.89
C LEU A 44 -8.81 -13.00 6.24
N MET A 45 -9.40 -12.86 5.04
CA MET A 45 -9.89 -14.00 4.27
C MET A 45 -8.76 -14.98 3.94
N LEU A 46 -7.61 -14.48 3.47
CA LEU A 46 -6.45 -15.33 3.15
C LEU A 46 -5.89 -16.04 4.38
N MET A 47 -5.90 -15.37 5.52
CA MET A 47 -5.47 -15.97 6.80
C MET A 47 -6.50 -16.95 7.38
N GLY A 48 -7.67 -17.14 6.73
CA GLY A 48 -8.76 -17.95 7.26
C GLY A 48 -9.36 -17.43 8.56
N LYS A 49 -9.14 -16.14 8.89
CA LYS A 49 -9.60 -15.53 10.12
C LYS A 49 -10.86 -14.72 9.90
N LYS A 50 -11.88 -14.98 10.70
CA LYS A 50 -13.10 -14.19 10.77
C LYS A 50 -12.97 -13.19 11.92
N THR A 51 -12.58 -11.97 11.62
CA THR A 51 -12.45 -10.89 12.61
C THR A 51 -13.36 -9.73 12.22
N PHE A 52 -14.03 -9.17 13.20
CA PHE A 52 -14.84 -7.97 12.99
C PHE A 52 -13.94 -6.73 12.97
N LEU A 53 -13.97 -5.99 11.87
CA LEU A 53 -13.23 -4.74 11.73
C LEU A 53 -14.07 -3.59 12.31
N LEU A 54 -13.67 -3.09 13.47
CA LEU A 54 -14.31 -1.95 14.10
C LEU A 54 -13.70 -0.65 13.57
N PRO A 55 -14.52 0.28 13.03
CA PRO A 55 -14.02 1.59 12.63
C PRO A 55 -13.62 2.40 13.87
N LEU A 56 -12.35 2.76 13.96
CA LEU A 56 -11.83 3.58 15.05
C LEU A 56 -11.75 5.04 14.59
N PRO A 57 -12.48 5.98 15.22
CA PRO A 57 -12.37 7.40 14.91
C PRO A 57 -10.94 7.92 15.14
N LEU A 58 -10.45 8.78 14.22
CA LEU A 58 -9.09 9.31 14.26
C LEU A 58 -8.67 9.92 15.62
N PRO A 59 -9.50 10.71 16.32
CA PRO A 59 -9.11 11.27 17.63
C PRO A 59 -8.84 10.18 18.68
N ILE A 60 -9.63 9.12 18.66
CA ILE A 60 -9.45 7.99 19.58
C ILE A 60 -8.20 7.21 19.21
N ALA A 61 -7.96 7.01 17.90
CA ALA A 61 -6.74 6.36 17.41
C ALA A 61 -5.47 7.14 17.78
N GLU A 62 -5.50 8.47 17.70
CA GLU A 62 -4.37 9.32 18.11
C GLU A 62 -4.10 9.25 19.62
N PHE A 63 -5.14 9.21 20.43
CA PHE A 63 -5.01 9.06 21.89
C PHE A 63 -4.43 7.68 22.26
N THR A 64 -4.96 6.62 21.66
CA THR A 64 -4.47 5.26 21.90
C THR A 64 -3.04 5.07 21.40
N ALA A 65 -2.67 5.65 20.25
CA ALA A 65 -1.31 5.61 19.73
C ALA A 65 -0.31 6.28 20.68
N LYS A 66 -0.66 7.43 21.27
CA LYS A 66 0.14 8.08 22.32
C LYS A 66 0.42 7.17 23.52
N PHE A 67 -0.59 6.43 23.92
CA PHE A 67 -0.48 5.52 25.04
C PHE A 67 0.38 4.30 24.71
N PHE A 68 0.22 3.76 23.50
CA PHE A 68 0.98 2.60 23.06
C PHE A 68 2.44 2.90 22.70
N GLU A 69 2.80 4.15 22.36
CA GLU A 69 4.19 4.55 22.15
C GLU A 69 5.11 4.34 23.36
N VAL A 70 4.52 4.27 24.57
CA VAL A 70 5.26 4.00 25.81
C VAL A 70 5.60 2.52 25.98
N LEU A 71 4.94 1.62 25.23
CA LEU A 71 5.22 0.19 25.31
C LEU A 71 6.45 -0.19 24.45
N PRO A 72 7.22 -1.20 24.87
CA PRO A 72 8.43 -1.63 24.17
C PRO A 72 8.16 -2.14 22.73
N ASN A 73 6.93 -2.54 22.41
CA ASN A 73 6.50 -2.96 21.07
C ASN A 73 5.14 -2.29 20.75
N PRO A 74 5.13 -1.05 20.27
CA PRO A 74 3.89 -0.35 19.99
C PRO A 74 3.14 -1.01 18.84
N LEU A 75 1.88 -1.38 19.08
CA LEU A 75 0.99 -1.95 18.06
C LEU A 75 0.57 -0.92 17.00
N LEU A 76 0.53 0.36 17.37
CA LEU A 76 0.15 1.46 16.51
C LEU A 76 0.95 2.70 16.90
N THR A 77 1.64 3.29 15.93
CA THR A 77 2.41 4.52 16.12
C THR A 77 1.71 5.72 15.48
N ARG A 78 2.04 6.93 15.96
CA ARG A 78 1.52 8.17 15.36
C ARG A 78 1.92 8.33 13.89
N ASP A 79 3.09 7.86 13.51
CA ASP A 79 3.54 7.95 12.11
C ASP A 79 2.74 7.02 11.20
N GLN A 80 2.36 5.83 11.66
CA GLN A 80 1.44 4.95 10.94
C GLN A 80 0.06 5.61 10.75
N LEU A 81 -0.47 6.29 11.78
CA LEU A 81 -1.72 7.03 11.66
C LEU A 81 -1.62 8.21 10.68
N ARG A 82 -0.47 8.90 10.65
CA ARG A 82 -0.24 9.97 9.67
C ARG A 82 -0.25 9.45 8.24
N LEU A 83 0.38 8.31 7.99
CA LEU A 83 0.39 7.67 6.67
C LEU A 83 -1.02 7.26 6.21
N LEU A 84 -1.89 6.85 7.14
CA LEU A 84 -3.28 6.50 6.83
C LEU A 84 -4.17 7.72 6.50
N LYS A 85 -3.75 8.94 6.82
CA LYS A 85 -4.48 10.17 6.47
C LYS A 85 -4.37 10.52 4.97
N TYR A 86 -3.41 9.98 4.28
CA TYR A 86 -3.18 10.27 2.86
C TYR A 86 -3.57 9.08 2.00
N ASP A 87 -4.21 9.39 0.87
CA ASP A 87 -4.50 8.37 -0.12
C ASP A 87 -3.22 7.93 -0.82
N ASN A 88 -2.93 6.64 -0.73
CA ASN A 88 -1.78 6.04 -1.41
C ASN A 88 -2.24 5.45 -2.76
N ILE A 89 -2.52 6.36 -3.69
CA ILE A 89 -2.95 6.10 -5.07
C ILE A 89 -2.07 6.91 -6.03
N ALA A 90 -2.16 6.62 -7.32
CA ALA A 90 -1.48 7.46 -8.31
C ALA A 90 -1.94 8.91 -8.19
N SER A 91 -1.00 9.84 -8.10
CA SER A 91 -1.31 11.28 -7.95
C SER A 91 -1.87 11.91 -9.23
N GLY A 92 -1.70 11.25 -10.38
CA GLY A 92 -1.97 11.78 -11.71
C GLY A 92 -1.00 12.88 -12.17
N LYS A 93 -0.05 13.28 -11.32
CA LYS A 93 0.97 14.28 -11.63
C LYS A 93 2.12 13.70 -12.45
N TYR A 94 2.48 12.46 -12.17
CA TYR A 94 3.56 11.75 -12.84
C TYR A 94 3.02 10.59 -13.67
N LYS A 95 3.85 10.08 -14.58
CA LYS A 95 3.49 8.92 -15.38
C LYS A 95 3.56 7.65 -14.53
N THR A 96 2.60 6.77 -14.73
CA THR A 96 2.58 5.47 -14.05
C THR A 96 3.49 4.45 -14.74
N ASN A 97 3.55 3.24 -14.22
CA ASN A 97 4.25 2.08 -14.81
C ASN A 97 3.87 1.80 -16.29
N ASN A 98 2.76 2.34 -16.78
CA ASN A 98 2.41 2.29 -18.20
C ASN A 98 3.45 2.98 -19.11
N LEU A 99 4.27 3.91 -18.59
CA LEU A 99 5.36 4.54 -19.32
C LEU A 99 6.38 3.52 -19.84
N VAL A 100 6.65 2.49 -19.06
CA VAL A 100 7.58 1.40 -19.42
C VAL A 100 6.87 0.24 -20.12
N LYS A 101 5.58 0.40 -20.45
CA LYS A 101 4.72 -0.62 -21.06
C LYS A 101 4.59 -1.90 -20.21
N ILE A 102 4.83 -1.80 -18.94
CA ILE A 102 4.59 -2.88 -17.98
C ILE A 102 3.27 -2.57 -17.29
N LYS A 103 2.33 -3.48 -17.43
CA LYS A 103 1.08 -3.47 -16.69
C LYS A 103 1.28 -4.36 -15.47
N ALA A 104 1.07 -3.83 -14.28
CA ALA A 104 1.03 -4.66 -13.09
C ALA A 104 -0.13 -5.66 -13.25
N LEU A 105 0.20 -6.93 -13.30
CA LEU A 105 -0.76 -8.01 -13.60
C LEU A 105 -1.05 -8.86 -12.39
N ILE A 106 -0.10 -8.92 -11.45
CA ILE A 106 -0.24 -9.78 -10.29
C ILE A 106 -1.07 -9.05 -9.24
N LEU A 107 -2.23 -9.59 -8.97
CA LEU A 107 -3.05 -9.18 -7.83
C LEU A 107 -2.25 -9.46 -6.54
N PHE A 108 -2.28 -8.51 -5.60
CA PHE A 108 -1.61 -8.64 -4.30
C PHE A 108 -1.90 -9.97 -3.58
N LEU A 109 -2.94 -10.67 -4.01
CA LEU A 109 -3.51 -11.87 -3.37
C LEU A 109 -3.26 -13.18 -4.14
N ASP A 110 -2.69 -13.13 -5.34
CA ASP A 110 -2.50 -14.34 -6.17
C ASP A 110 -1.30 -15.19 -5.75
N LEU A 111 -0.68 -14.89 -4.63
CA LEU A 111 0.57 -15.50 -4.16
C LEU A 111 0.48 -16.22 -2.81
N CYS A 112 -0.73 -16.58 -2.39
CA CYS A 112 -0.90 -17.45 -1.21
C CYS A 112 -1.43 -18.83 -1.60
#